data_e9592410f8926b2002259fc798502b62
#
_entry.id   e9592410f8926b2002259fc798502b62
#
_cell.length_a   1.000
_cell.length_b   1.000
_cell.length_c   1.000
_cell.angle_alpha   90.00
_cell.angle_beta   90.00
_cell.angle_gamma   90.00
#
_symmetry.space_group_name_H-M   'P 1'
#
loop_
_entity.id
_entity.type
_entity.pdbx_description
1 polymer ?
#
loop_
_entity_poly.entity_id
_entity_poly.type
_entity_poly.pdbx_seq_one_letter_code
_entity_poly.pdbx_strand_id
1 'polypeptide(L)'
;MKNLVVITCITFAAALTVQLAAAKDPDISKLPPAAKKEGLVFDKDIKPLIENSCLKCHGAEKPKSKYRVDSHEAFIKGGESEEAAVVPGKSEKSPVIHYVADLVEDMEMPPTDKRDKYPKMTAEQIGILRAWIDQGAK
;
A
#
# COMPACT_ATOMS: atom_id res chain seq x y z
N MET A 1 28.36 -29.59 65.09
CA MET A 1 28.84 -28.88 63.88
C MET A 1 27.89 -29.21 62.75
N LYS A 2 26.98 -28.30 62.39
CA LYS A 2 25.96 -28.49 61.37
C LYS A 2 26.31 -27.56 60.19
N ASN A 3 26.78 -28.16 59.09
CA ASN A 3 27.08 -27.43 57.85
C ASN A 3 25.76 -27.11 57.11
N LEU A 4 25.42 -25.85 57.04
CA LEU A 4 24.30 -25.35 56.27
C LEU A 4 24.77 -25.05 54.84
N VAL A 5 24.38 -25.91 53.89
CA VAL A 5 24.61 -25.67 52.46
C VAL A 5 23.51 -24.78 51.93
N VAL A 6 23.84 -23.56 51.61
CA VAL A 6 22.95 -22.61 50.93
C VAL A 6 23.04 -22.87 49.42
N ILE A 7 22.00 -23.45 48.86
CA ILE A 7 21.86 -23.61 47.38
C ILE A 7 21.25 -22.34 46.84
N THR A 8 22.07 -21.53 46.16
CA THR A 8 21.61 -20.30 45.47
C THR A 8 21.06 -20.74 44.12
N CYS A 9 19.74 -20.77 43.95
CA CYS A 9 19.11 -20.91 42.64
C CYS A 9 19.23 -19.63 41.85
N ILE A 10 20.11 -19.64 40.86
CA ILE A 10 20.19 -18.55 39.85
C ILE A 10 19.16 -18.81 38.79
N THR A 11 18.03 -18.10 38.82
CA THR A 11 17.03 -18.13 37.77
C THR A 11 17.52 -17.28 36.59
N PHE A 12 17.90 -17.96 35.52
CA PHE A 12 18.29 -17.31 34.25
C PHE A 12 16.99 -16.94 33.52
N ALA A 13 16.55 -15.68 33.65
CA ALA A 13 15.46 -15.13 32.89
C ALA A 13 15.98 -14.81 31.47
N ALA A 14 15.72 -15.71 30.51
CA ALA A 14 15.97 -15.47 29.10
C ALA A 14 14.95 -14.43 28.62
N ALA A 15 15.36 -13.17 28.47
CA ALA A 15 14.57 -12.16 27.81
C ALA A 15 14.47 -12.46 26.30
N LEU A 16 13.32 -12.96 25.87
CA LEU A 16 13.02 -13.15 24.46
C LEU A 16 12.78 -11.78 23.81
N THR A 17 13.80 -11.20 23.20
CA THR A 17 13.67 -9.97 22.41
C THR A 17 13.01 -10.32 21.09
N VAL A 18 11.72 -10.06 20.96
CA VAL A 18 11.01 -10.08 19.67
C VAL A 18 11.53 -8.89 18.85
N GLN A 19 12.41 -9.18 17.91
CA GLN A 19 12.84 -8.21 16.91
C GLN A 19 11.72 -8.06 15.90
N LEU A 20 10.92 -6.98 16.03
CA LEU A 20 9.98 -6.57 14.99
C LEU A 20 10.83 -6.13 13.80
N ALA A 21 10.83 -6.91 12.72
CA ALA A 21 11.43 -6.47 11.47
C ALA A 21 10.63 -5.27 10.98
N ALA A 22 11.21 -4.09 11.04
CA ALA A 22 10.61 -2.89 10.46
C ALA A 22 10.53 -3.10 8.95
N ALA A 23 9.32 -3.03 8.39
CA ALA A 23 9.13 -3.01 6.95
C ALA A 23 9.97 -1.85 6.37
N LYS A 24 10.76 -2.14 5.35
CA LYS A 24 11.61 -1.13 4.71
C LYS A 24 10.71 -0.11 4.03
N ASP A 25 10.93 1.17 4.29
CA ASP A 25 10.23 2.25 3.59
C ASP A 25 10.39 2.13 2.06
N PRO A 26 9.32 2.37 1.28
CA PRO A 26 9.39 2.31 -0.16
C PRO A 26 10.38 3.33 -0.73
N ASP A 27 11.17 2.91 -1.72
CA ASP A 27 12.14 3.79 -2.41
C ASP A 27 11.41 4.70 -3.40
N ILE A 28 10.95 5.84 -2.91
CA ILE A 28 10.18 6.82 -3.69
C ILE A 28 10.97 7.46 -4.85
N SER A 29 12.31 7.33 -4.88
CA SER A 29 13.14 7.82 -6.00
C SER A 29 12.85 7.09 -7.32
N LYS A 30 12.25 5.90 -7.23
CA LYS A 30 11.85 5.08 -8.39
C LYS A 30 10.46 5.40 -8.93
N LEU A 31 9.73 6.30 -8.30
CA LEU A 31 8.41 6.69 -8.77
C LEU A 31 8.49 7.42 -10.11
N PRO A 32 7.61 7.09 -11.07
CA PRO A 32 7.44 7.90 -12.26
C PRO A 32 7.07 9.34 -11.88
N PRO A 33 7.50 10.36 -12.63
CA PRO A 33 7.13 11.74 -12.35
C PRO A 33 5.61 11.93 -12.44
N ALA A 34 5.06 12.81 -11.61
CA ALA A 34 3.66 13.22 -11.75
C ALA A 34 3.43 13.89 -13.10
N ALA A 35 2.31 13.58 -13.75
CA ALA A 35 1.97 14.18 -15.04
C ALA A 35 1.74 15.68 -14.89
N LYS A 36 2.13 16.46 -15.94
CA LYS A 36 1.87 17.90 -16.02
C LYS A 36 0.43 18.18 -16.50
N LYS A 37 -0.56 17.57 -15.88
CA LYS A 37 -1.97 17.70 -16.24
C LYS A 37 -2.75 18.21 -15.04
N GLU A 38 -3.51 19.27 -15.20
CA GLU A 38 -4.32 19.89 -14.16
C GLU A 38 -5.81 19.59 -14.34
N GLY A 39 -6.61 19.83 -13.29
CA GLY A 39 -8.06 19.65 -13.32
C GLY A 39 -8.51 18.21 -13.49
N LEU A 40 -7.73 17.25 -12.98
CA LEU A 40 -8.04 15.84 -13.03
C LEU A 40 -9.22 15.50 -12.11
N VAL A 41 -10.17 14.70 -12.63
CA VAL A 41 -11.40 14.29 -11.93
C VAL A 41 -11.45 12.77 -11.86
N PHE A 42 -11.84 12.23 -10.68
CA PHE A 42 -11.83 10.78 -10.43
C PHE A 42 -12.60 10.00 -11.50
N ASP A 43 -13.88 10.29 -11.72
CA ASP A 43 -14.72 9.49 -12.63
C ASP A 43 -14.27 9.55 -14.10
N LYS A 44 -13.71 10.70 -14.52
CA LYS A 44 -13.33 10.93 -15.91
C LYS A 44 -11.90 10.47 -16.22
N ASP A 45 -10.96 10.76 -15.31
CA ASP A 45 -9.53 10.64 -15.61
C ASP A 45 -8.88 9.47 -14.87
N ILE A 46 -9.35 9.09 -13.68
CA ILE A 46 -8.73 8.07 -12.83
C ILE A 46 -9.44 6.73 -12.93
N LYS A 47 -10.76 6.70 -12.80
CA LYS A 47 -11.55 5.47 -12.86
C LYS A 47 -11.28 4.63 -14.11
N PRO A 48 -11.23 5.19 -15.33
CA PRO A 48 -10.88 4.42 -16.53
C PRO A 48 -9.47 3.81 -16.50
N LEU A 49 -8.52 4.43 -15.80
CA LEU A 49 -7.15 3.90 -15.67
C LEU A 49 -7.09 2.65 -14.80
N ILE A 50 -7.92 2.60 -13.75
CA ILE A 50 -7.90 1.52 -12.75
C ILE A 50 -8.88 0.39 -13.06
N GLU A 51 -9.87 0.59 -13.94
CA GLU A 51 -10.90 -0.41 -14.23
C GLU A 51 -10.32 -1.75 -14.67
N ASN A 52 -9.44 -1.77 -15.63
CA ASN A 52 -8.89 -2.99 -16.21
C ASN A 52 -7.92 -3.72 -15.26
N SER A 53 -7.22 -2.98 -14.42
CA SER A 53 -6.16 -3.51 -13.56
C SER A 53 -6.65 -3.86 -12.15
N CYS A 54 -7.67 -3.16 -11.64
CA CYS A 54 -8.00 -3.18 -10.21
C CYS A 54 -9.43 -3.66 -9.92
N LEU A 55 -10.43 -3.23 -10.72
CA LEU A 55 -11.85 -3.35 -10.39
C LEU A 55 -12.32 -4.79 -10.22
N LYS A 56 -11.74 -5.75 -10.95
CA LYS A 56 -12.13 -7.16 -10.86
C LYS A 56 -11.90 -7.76 -9.47
N CYS A 57 -10.84 -7.33 -8.79
CA CYS A 57 -10.50 -7.81 -7.45
C CYS A 57 -10.96 -6.86 -6.35
N HIS A 58 -11.11 -5.57 -6.66
CA HIS A 58 -11.44 -4.51 -5.72
C HIS A 58 -12.77 -3.80 -6.04
N GLY A 59 -13.71 -4.52 -6.66
CA GLY A 59 -15.06 -4.04 -6.93
C GLY A 59 -15.98 -4.10 -5.71
N ALA A 60 -17.28 -3.77 -5.93
CA ALA A 60 -18.27 -3.73 -4.86
C ALA A 60 -18.54 -5.06 -4.19
N GLU A 61 -18.48 -6.18 -4.96
CA GLU A 61 -18.78 -7.51 -4.47
C GLU A 61 -17.52 -8.23 -3.98
N LYS A 62 -17.46 -8.54 -2.68
CA LYS A 62 -16.36 -9.30 -2.05
C LYS A 62 -14.96 -8.77 -2.39
N PRO A 63 -14.70 -7.47 -2.18
CA PRO A 63 -13.41 -6.86 -2.50
C PRO A 63 -12.28 -7.52 -1.70
N LYS A 64 -11.19 -7.84 -2.37
CA LYS A 64 -9.98 -8.36 -1.71
C LYS A 64 -9.46 -7.33 -0.71
N SER A 65 -9.01 -7.80 0.47
CA SER A 65 -8.56 -6.95 1.58
C SER A 65 -9.57 -5.85 1.96
N LYS A 66 -10.87 -6.05 1.67
CA LYS A 66 -11.95 -5.07 1.87
C LYS A 66 -11.70 -3.72 1.19
N TYR A 67 -10.71 -3.62 0.31
CA TYR A 67 -10.42 -2.41 -0.44
C TYR A 67 -11.27 -2.33 -1.70
N ARG A 68 -11.98 -1.20 -1.87
CA ARG A 68 -12.83 -0.93 -3.04
C ARG A 68 -12.26 0.22 -3.85
N VAL A 69 -12.38 0.08 -5.19
CA VAL A 69 -11.92 1.09 -6.14
C VAL A 69 -13.02 1.56 -7.09
N ASP A 70 -14.25 1.11 -6.87
CA ASP A 70 -15.43 1.40 -7.71
C ASP A 70 -16.05 2.78 -7.47
N SER A 71 -15.67 3.45 -6.39
CA SER A 71 -16.08 4.82 -6.08
C SER A 71 -14.92 5.66 -5.54
N HIS A 72 -15.01 6.97 -5.75
CA HIS A 72 -14.00 7.95 -5.29
C HIS A 72 -13.73 7.83 -3.77
N GLU A 73 -14.78 7.84 -2.97
CA GLU A 73 -14.67 7.75 -1.50
C GLU A 73 -13.98 6.45 -1.06
N ALA A 74 -14.41 5.31 -1.62
CA ALA A 74 -13.86 4.01 -1.27
C ALA A 74 -12.40 3.86 -1.72
N PHE A 75 -12.04 4.44 -2.88
CA PHE A 75 -10.67 4.45 -3.38
C PHE A 75 -9.71 5.19 -2.46
N ILE A 76 -10.15 6.32 -1.88
CA ILE A 76 -9.34 7.09 -0.94
C ILE A 76 -9.19 6.38 0.41
N LYS A 77 -10.32 5.83 0.91
CA LYS A 77 -10.41 5.29 2.26
C LYS A 77 -9.43 4.16 2.56
N GLY A 78 -9.16 3.30 1.58
CA GLY A 78 -8.36 2.09 1.82
C GLY A 78 -9.19 0.88 2.23
N GLY A 79 -8.51 -0.18 2.66
CA GLY A 79 -9.09 -1.48 2.95
C GLY A 79 -9.01 -1.89 4.42
N GLU A 80 -8.73 -3.18 4.66
CA GLU A 80 -8.72 -3.78 6.00
C GLU A 80 -7.54 -3.38 6.90
N SER A 81 -6.49 -2.76 6.31
CA SER A 81 -5.39 -2.19 7.08
C SER A 81 -5.78 -0.95 7.89
N GLU A 82 -6.99 -0.41 7.64
CA GLU A 82 -7.48 0.85 8.22
C GLU A 82 -6.62 2.09 7.85
N GLU A 83 -5.59 1.91 7.04
CA GLU A 83 -4.78 2.98 6.47
C GLU A 83 -5.41 3.51 5.19
N ALA A 84 -5.42 4.83 5.03
CA ALA A 84 -5.91 5.46 3.80
C ALA A 84 -5.02 5.05 2.61
N ALA A 85 -5.64 4.55 1.53
CA ALA A 85 -4.89 4.18 0.32
C ALA A 85 -4.35 5.40 -0.43
N VAL A 86 -5.02 6.54 -0.27
CA VAL A 86 -4.65 7.83 -0.86
C VAL A 86 -4.52 8.88 0.24
N VAL A 87 -3.39 9.58 0.24
CA VAL A 87 -3.17 10.78 1.08
C VAL A 87 -3.30 12.01 0.19
N PRO A 88 -4.43 12.73 0.21
CA PRO A 88 -4.65 13.87 -0.67
C PRO A 88 -3.53 14.92 -0.58
N GLY A 89 -3.04 15.39 -1.71
CA GLY A 89 -1.92 16.33 -1.81
C GLY A 89 -0.53 15.71 -1.61
N LYS A 90 -0.43 14.37 -1.45
CA LYS A 90 0.84 13.68 -1.12
C LYS A 90 0.94 12.32 -1.83
N SER A 91 1.10 12.32 -3.16
CA SER A 91 1.20 11.07 -3.91
C SER A 91 2.35 10.17 -3.45
N GLU A 92 3.48 10.74 -3.05
CA GLU A 92 4.64 10.00 -2.55
C GLU A 92 4.41 9.30 -1.20
N LYS A 93 3.35 9.68 -0.47
CA LYS A 93 2.95 9.07 0.81
C LYS A 93 1.71 8.20 0.68
N SER A 94 1.18 8.04 -0.52
CA SER A 94 -0.04 7.27 -0.77
C SER A 94 0.29 5.81 -1.02
N PRO A 95 -0.15 4.87 -0.15
CA PRO A 95 0.13 3.44 -0.30
C PRO A 95 -0.24 2.87 -1.66
N VAL A 96 -1.35 3.30 -2.25
CA VAL A 96 -1.76 2.87 -3.59
C VAL A 96 -0.67 3.11 -4.64
N ILE A 97 0.05 4.24 -4.56
CA ILE A 97 1.14 4.56 -5.49
C ILE A 97 2.32 3.60 -5.31
N HIS A 98 2.66 3.28 -4.07
CA HIS A 98 3.77 2.35 -3.79
C HIS A 98 3.49 0.95 -4.34
N TYR A 99 2.24 0.47 -4.20
CA TYR A 99 1.83 -0.86 -4.67
C TYR A 99 1.74 -0.96 -6.19
N VAL A 100 1.18 0.03 -6.87
CA VAL A 100 1.09 0.03 -8.35
C VAL A 100 2.43 0.33 -9.02
N ALA A 101 3.39 0.94 -8.30
CA ALA A 101 4.76 1.18 -8.77
C ALA A 101 5.74 0.04 -8.39
N ASP A 102 5.27 -1.04 -7.75
CA ASP A 102 6.09 -2.17 -7.29
C ASP A 102 7.23 -1.77 -6.33
N LEU A 103 6.96 -0.86 -5.42
CA LEU A 103 7.96 -0.40 -4.45
C LEU A 103 7.93 -1.16 -3.12
N VAL A 104 6.91 -2.00 -2.92
CA VAL A 104 6.75 -2.81 -1.71
C VAL A 104 6.63 -4.27 -2.12
N GLU A 105 7.60 -5.07 -1.70
CA GLU A 105 7.67 -6.50 -1.96
C GLU A 105 6.43 -7.21 -1.40
N ASP A 106 5.89 -8.18 -2.13
CA ASP A 106 4.67 -8.94 -1.83
C ASP A 106 3.37 -8.12 -1.76
N MET A 107 3.44 -6.82 -2.09
CA MET A 107 2.27 -5.93 -2.15
C MET A 107 2.04 -5.31 -3.53
N GLU A 108 2.70 -5.84 -4.54
CA GLU A 108 2.57 -5.37 -5.93
C GLU A 108 1.14 -5.49 -6.44
N MET A 109 0.65 -4.44 -7.09
CA MET A 109 -0.69 -4.40 -7.67
C MET A 109 -0.67 -4.00 -9.16
N PRO A 110 -1.31 -4.81 -10.01
CA PRO A 110 -1.85 -6.14 -9.74
C PRO A 110 -0.76 -7.14 -9.32
N PRO A 111 -1.11 -8.22 -8.59
CA PRO A 111 -0.16 -9.26 -8.24
C PRO A 111 0.58 -9.79 -9.47
N THR A 112 1.87 -10.05 -9.34
CA THR A 112 2.76 -10.39 -10.47
C THR A 112 2.29 -11.60 -11.27
N ASP A 113 1.71 -12.61 -10.60
CA ASP A 113 1.14 -13.83 -11.19
C ASP A 113 -0.22 -13.64 -11.90
N LYS A 114 -0.79 -12.45 -11.85
CA LYS A 114 -2.09 -12.10 -12.47
C LYS A 114 -1.97 -11.12 -13.64
N ARG A 115 -0.76 -10.65 -13.98
CA ARG A 115 -0.54 -9.56 -14.93
C ARG A 115 -0.83 -9.89 -16.38
N ASP A 116 -0.84 -11.15 -16.73
CA ASP A 116 -1.28 -11.60 -18.07
C ASP A 116 -2.76 -11.27 -18.32
N LYS A 117 -3.56 -11.28 -17.24
CA LYS A 117 -5.00 -11.01 -17.30
C LYS A 117 -5.37 -9.59 -16.86
N TYR A 118 -4.66 -9.05 -15.91
CA TYR A 118 -4.87 -7.73 -15.33
C TYR A 118 -3.58 -6.92 -15.48
N PRO A 119 -3.47 -6.09 -16.53
CA PRO A 119 -2.21 -5.44 -16.84
C PRO A 119 -1.77 -4.47 -15.74
N LYS A 120 -0.47 -4.42 -15.51
CA LYS A 120 0.15 -3.39 -14.67
C LYS A 120 -0.09 -2.01 -15.26
N MET A 121 -0.29 -1.02 -14.41
CA MET A 121 -0.31 0.39 -14.84
C MET A 121 1.01 0.80 -15.46
N THR A 122 0.95 1.56 -16.55
CA THR A 122 2.15 2.14 -17.17
C THR A 122 2.70 3.28 -16.32
N ALA A 123 3.96 3.65 -16.54
CA ALA A 123 4.57 4.80 -15.88
C ALA A 123 3.77 6.10 -16.11
N GLU A 124 3.20 6.28 -17.31
CA GLU A 124 2.35 7.41 -17.65
C GLU A 124 1.05 7.41 -16.84
N GLN A 125 0.38 6.26 -16.74
CA GLN A 125 -0.84 6.10 -15.93
C GLN A 125 -0.59 6.36 -14.45
N ILE A 126 0.52 5.84 -13.91
CA ILE A 126 0.94 6.13 -12.53
C ILE A 126 1.20 7.64 -12.38
N GLY A 127 1.84 8.27 -13.36
CA GLY A 127 2.06 9.72 -13.37
C GLY A 127 0.76 10.53 -13.31
N ILE A 128 -0.28 10.11 -14.05
CA ILE A 128 -1.61 10.76 -14.01
C ILE A 128 -2.27 10.56 -12.63
N LEU A 129 -2.20 9.34 -12.08
CA LEU A 129 -2.73 9.06 -10.75
C LEU A 129 -2.02 9.90 -9.67
N ARG A 130 -0.70 10.04 -9.75
CA ARG A 130 0.07 10.92 -8.87
C ARG A 130 -0.37 12.38 -8.98
N ALA A 131 -0.49 12.90 -10.20
CA ALA A 131 -0.91 14.28 -10.44
C ALA A 131 -2.31 14.56 -9.85
N TRP A 132 -3.25 13.63 -9.98
CA TRP A 132 -4.57 13.75 -9.37
C TRP A 132 -4.51 13.79 -7.84
N ILE A 133 -3.71 12.90 -7.24
CA ILE A 133 -3.50 12.88 -5.78
C ILE A 133 -2.88 14.20 -5.30
N ASP A 134 -1.84 14.68 -5.99
CA ASP A 134 -1.12 15.91 -5.62
C ASP A 134 -2.00 17.16 -5.74
N GLN A 135 -3.02 17.14 -6.63
CA GLN A 135 -4.07 18.16 -6.74
C GLN A 135 -5.17 18.06 -5.67
N GLY A 136 -5.02 17.15 -4.72
CA GLY A 136 -5.93 16.99 -3.59
C GLY A 136 -6.95 15.87 -3.75
N ALA A 137 -6.83 15.03 -4.75
CA ALA A 137 -7.65 13.83 -5.00
C ALA A 137 -9.17 14.12 -4.97
N LYS A 138 -9.63 15.12 -5.70
CA LYS A 138 -11.04 15.58 -5.75
C LYS A 138 -11.83 14.92 -6.89
#